data_fdd9b775ef22ccfed333be60746f078a
#
_entry.id   fdd9b775ef22ccfed333be60746f078a
#
_cell.length_a   1.000
_cell.length_b   1.000
_cell.length_c   1.000
_cell.angle_alpha   90.00
_cell.angle_beta   90.00
_cell.angle_gamma   90.00
#
_symmetry.space_group_name_H-M   'P 1'
#
loop_
_entity.id
_entity.type
_entity.pdbx_description
1 polymer ?
#
loop_
_entity_poly.entity_id
_entity_poly.type
_entity_poly.pdbx_seq_one_letter_code
_entity_poly.pdbx_strand_id
1 'polypeptide(L)'
;WILASPEGWKKGWAEKVLTPVDSKGNKVKCEGSTCEGGFDWTWTQHTAFKIDEKSKGDVIYVSAFDNGDSRGMEQPALPEMKYSRSVVYRIDQKKMTVEQVWEYGKERGHEWYSPVTSLTEYQADKDSIFVYSATAGANFDLASGAFTSAPNPFINEFKWGAKEPSVEIQLKNCTSLDCEVT
;
A
#
# COMPACT_ATOMS: atom_id res chain seq x y z
N TRP A 1 -13.93 -2.00 -13.36
CA TRP A 1 -12.46 -2.11 -13.48
C TRP A 1 -11.85 -2.93 -12.36
N ILE A 2 -10.62 -3.37 -12.58
CA ILE A 2 -9.83 -4.14 -11.62
C ILE A 2 -8.47 -3.47 -11.48
N LEU A 3 -8.06 -3.18 -10.24
CA LEU A 3 -6.72 -2.70 -9.89
C LEU A 3 -5.91 -3.86 -9.33
N ALA A 4 -5.19 -4.55 -10.18
CA ALA A 4 -4.35 -5.69 -9.84
C ALA A 4 -3.37 -5.98 -10.99
N SER A 5 -2.35 -6.79 -10.74
CA SER A 5 -1.49 -7.33 -11.81
C SER A 5 -2.34 -7.96 -12.92
N PRO A 6 -1.97 -7.78 -14.19
CA PRO A 6 -2.69 -8.37 -15.33
C PRO A 6 -2.55 -9.90 -15.44
N GLU A 7 -1.65 -10.49 -14.65
CA GLU A 7 -1.36 -11.92 -14.72
C GLU A 7 -2.48 -12.80 -14.13
N GLY A 8 -2.68 -13.96 -14.71
CA GLY A 8 -3.59 -14.99 -14.19
C GLY A 8 -5.08 -14.77 -14.47
N TRP A 9 -5.49 -13.62 -15.03
CA TRP A 9 -6.90 -13.34 -15.32
C TRP A 9 -7.40 -14.10 -16.54
N LYS A 10 -8.56 -14.75 -16.41
CA LYS A 10 -9.25 -15.39 -17.53
C LYS A 10 -9.82 -14.36 -18.50
N LYS A 11 -10.07 -14.76 -19.76
CA LYS A 11 -10.75 -13.95 -20.76
C LYS A 11 -12.08 -13.39 -20.20
N GLY A 12 -12.33 -12.12 -20.48
CA GLY A 12 -13.47 -11.35 -19.96
C GLY A 12 -13.21 -10.63 -18.66
N TRP A 13 -12.20 -11.05 -17.86
CA TRP A 13 -11.75 -10.32 -16.68
C TRP A 13 -10.47 -9.52 -16.98
N ALA A 14 -9.54 -10.10 -17.75
CA ALA A 14 -8.30 -9.42 -18.15
C ALA A 14 -8.56 -8.06 -18.81
N GLU A 15 -9.62 -7.92 -19.57
CA GLU A 15 -10.03 -6.68 -20.24
C GLU A 15 -10.53 -5.59 -19.26
N LYS A 16 -10.81 -5.96 -18.00
CA LYS A 16 -11.23 -5.05 -16.93
C LYS A 16 -10.08 -4.56 -16.07
N VAL A 17 -8.89 -5.10 -16.26
CA VAL A 17 -7.69 -4.66 -15.53
C VAL A 17 -7.27 -3.29 -16.05
N LEU A 18 -7.01 -2.37 -15.11
CA LEU A 18 -6.56 -1.02 -15.43
C LEU A 18 -5.18 -1.03 -16.09
N THR A 19 -4.96 -0.11 -17.02
CA THR A 19 -3.65 0.09 -17.65
C THR A 19 -2.84 1.10 -16.85
N PRO A 20 -1.63 0.75 -16.36
CA PRO A 20 -0.76 1.70 -15.69
C PRO A 20 -0.29 2.81 -16.62
N VAL A 21 -0.29 4.04 -16.10
CA VAL A 21 0.22 5.22 -16.82
C VAL A 21 1.11 6.06 -15.91
N ASP A 22 2.04 6.79 -16.51
CA ASP A 22 2.83 7.81 -15.84
C ASP A 22 2.03 9.13 -15.64
N SER A 23 2.62 10.11 -14.97
CA SER A 23 2.02 11.43 -14.72
C SER A 23 1.71 12.24 -15.96
N LYS A 24 2.26 11.84 -17.13
CA LYS A 24 1.98 12.44 -18.44
C LYS A 24 0.90 11.68 -19.21
N GLY A 25 0.41 10.57 -18.65
CA GLY A 25 -0.58 9.70 -19.26
C GLY A 25 -0.01 8.69 -20.26
N ASN A 26 1.32 8.53 -20.34
CA ASN A 26 1.94 7.51 -21.17
C ASN A 26 1.83 6.16 -20.50
N LYS A 27 1.59 5.12 -21.28
CA LYS A 27 1.53 3.75 -20.77
C LYS A 27 2.85 3.33 -20.13
N VAL A 28 2.80 2.86 -18.91
CA VAL A 28 3.94 2.23 -18.21
C VAL A 28 4.12 0.83 -18.76
N LYS A 29 5.36 0.46 -19.06
CA LYS A 29 5.70 -0.89 -19.50
C LYS A 29 5.77 -1.81 -18.27
N CYS A 30 5.04 -2.92 -18.34
CA CYS A 30 5.10 -3.99 -17.32
C CYS A 30 5.48 -5.30 -18.00
N GLU A 31 6.37 -6.05 -17.34
CA GLU A 31 6.70 -7.44 -17.67
C GLU A 31 6.19 -8.31 -16.52
N GLY A 32 5.11 -9.04 -16.77
CA GLY A 32 4.39 -9.72 -15.72
C GLY A 32 3.84 -8.75 -14.68
N SER A 33 4.15 -9.00 -13.42
CA SER A 33 3.75 -8.15 -12.29
C SER A 33 4.72 -6.98 -12.01
N THR A 34 5.86 -6.91 -12.72
CA THR A 34 6.87 -5.87 -12.54
C THR A 34 6.68 -4.75 -13.56
N CYS A 35 6.60 -3.50 -13.09
CA CYS A 35 6.39 -2.34 -13.94
C CYS A 35 7.55 -1.34 -13.83
N GLU A 36 7.80 -0.62 -14.93
CA GLU A 36 8.79 0.45 -14.98
C GLU A 36 8.27 1.72 -14.27
N GLY A 37 9.15 2.71 -14.09
CA GLY A 37 8.78 4.04 -13.63
C GLY A 37 8.28 4.16 -12.20
N GLY A 38 8.49 3.13 -11.37
CA GLY A 38 8.09 3.13 -9.97
C GLY A 38 6.62 2.77 -9.72
N PHE A 39 5.85 2.45 -10.77
CA PHE A 39 4.52 1.91 -10.58
C PHE A 39 4.60 0.48 -10.01
N ASP A 40 3.76 0.18 -9.03
CA ASP A 40 3.64 -1.17 -8.47
C ASP A 40 2.16 -1.51 -8.22
N TRP A 41 1.82 -2.79 -8.37
CA TRP A 41 0.51 -3.33 -8.05
C TRP A 41 0.37 -3.54 -6.55
N THR A 42 -0.88 -3.56 -6.06
CA THR A 42 -1.15 -3.93 -4.67
C THR A 42 -1.22 -5.45 -4.52
N TRP A 43 -0.74 -5.92 -3.37
CA TRP A 43 -0.67 -7.33 -3.00
C TRP A 43 -1.24 -7.55 -1.60
N THR A 44 -2.33 -8.29 -1.50
CA THR A 44 -3.03 -8.54 -0.22
C THR A 44 -3.42 -7.27 0.55
N GLN A 45 -3.88 -6.25 -0.18
CA GLN A 45 -4.20 -4.95 0.39
C GLN A 45 -5.35 -4.99 1.40
N HIS A 46 -5.28 -4.11 2.38
CA HIS A 46 -6.38 -3.76 3.29
C HIS A 46 -6.84 -2.32 3.06
N THR A 47 -8.11 -2.05 3.44
CA THR A 47 -8.66 -0.69 3.54
C THR A 47 -8.50 0.15 2.27
N ALA A 48 -9.07 -0.31 1.17
CA ALA A 48 -9.14 0.49 -0.05
C ALA A 48 -10.31 1.48 0.03
N PHE A 49 -10.01 2.79 0.10
CA PHE A 49 -11.01 3.85 0.21
C PHE A 49 -10.96 4.80 -0.97
N LYS A 50 -12.15 5.15 -1.48
CA LYS A 50 -12.28 6.27 -2.41
C LYS A 50 -12.11 7.58 -1.66
N ILE A 51 -11.32 8.49 -2.21
CA ILE A 51 -11.14 9.85 -1.69
C ILE A 51 -12.07 10.77 -2.46
N ASP A 52 -13.24 11.07 -1.88
CA ASP A 52 -14.30 11.82 -2.57
C ASP A 52 -13.87 13.26 -2.86
N GLU A 53 -13.17 13.92 -1.95
CA GLU A 53 -12.72 15.31 -2.07
C GLU A 53 -11.69 15.53 -3.19
N LYS A 54 -10.96 14.48 -3.57
CA LYS A 54 -10.00 14.51 -4.67
C LYS A 54 -10.58 13.97 -5.98
N SER A 55 -11.76 13.32 -5.91
CA SER A 55 -12.40 12.65 -7.05
C SER A 55 -13.34 13.60 -7.79
N LYS A 56 -13.38 13.53 -9.14
CA LYS A 56 -14.29 14.37 -9.95
C LYS A 56 -14.66 13.67 -11.25
N GLY A 57 -15.94 13.50 -11.50
CA GLY A 57 -16.47 12.85 -12.69
C GLY A 57 -15.95 11.41 -12.85
N ASP A 58 -15.34 11.09 -13.98
CA ASP A 58 -14.78 9.78 -14.27
C ASP A 58 -13.41 9.54 -13.61
N VAL A 59 -12.83 10.56 -12.99
CA VAL A 59 -11.54 10.46 -12.30
C VAL A 59 -11.75 10.32 -10.82
N ILE A 60 -11.29 9.22 -10.26
CA ILE A 60 -11.34 8.96 -8.82
C ILE A 60 -9.95 8.74 -8.24
N TYR A 61 -9.81 9.04 -6.96
CA TYR A 61 -8.63 8.72 -6.16
C TYR A 61 -8.98 7.63 -5.17
N VAL A 62 -8.07 6.67 -5.02
CA VAL A 62 -8.22 5.53 -4.10
C VAL A 62 -6.96 5.40 -3.27
N SER A 63 -7.10 5.41 -1.95
CA SER A 63 -6.04 5.04 -1.03
C SER A 63 -6.14 3.57 -0.67
N ALA A 64 -5.00 2.92 -0.44
CA ALA A 64 -4.95 1.55 0.05
C ALA A 64 -3.69 1.32 0.89
N PHE A 65 -3.78 0.40 1.84
CA PHE A 65 -2.60 -0.16 2.48
C PHE A 65 -2.26 -1.49 1.79
N ASP A 66 -1.14 -1.51 1.07
CA ASP A 66 -0.61 -2.68 0.38
C ASP A 66 0.29 -3.47 1.33
N ASN A 67 -0.24 -4.54 1.90
CA ASN A 67 0.48 -5.38 2.86
C ASN A 67 1.65 -6.12 2.23
N GLY A 68 1.49 -6.59 0.99
CA GLY A 68 2.57 -7.17 0.21
C GLY A 68 2.96 -8.60 0.59
N ASP A 69 2.13 -9.35 1.36
CA ASP A 69 2.50 -10.67 1.86
C ASP A 69 2.48 -11.76 0.79
N SER A 70 1.84 -11.51 -0.35
CA SER A 70 1.88 -12.39 -1.54
C SER A 70 2.42 -11.67 -2.78
N ARG A 71 3.36 -10.76 -2.59
CA ARG A 71 3.94 -9.95 -3.67
C ARG A 71 4.56 -10.82 -4.75
N GLY A 72 4.23 -10.52 -6.01
CA GLY A 72 4.70 -11.29 -7.15
C GLY A 72 4.16 -12.71 -7.21
N MET A 73 3.01 -13.01 -6.57
CA MET A 73 2.43 -14.35 -6.41
C MET A 73 3.26 -15.29 -5.53
N GLU A 74 4.23 -14.78 -4.79
CA GLU A 74 5.03 -15.54 -3.85
C GLU A 74 4.40 -15.51 -2.46
N GLN A 75 4.12 -16.69 -1.90
CA GLN A 75 3.58 -16.82 -0.54
C GLN A 75 4.26 -17.96 0.22
N PRO A 76 5.00 -17.68 1.30
CA PRO A 76 5.27 -16.34 1.87
C PRO A 76 6.11 -15.48 0.94
N ALA A 77 5.97 -14.16 1.07
CA ALA A 77 6.79 -13.21 0.32
C ALA A 77 8.29 -13.48 0.54
N LEU A 78 9.08 -13.41 -0.53
CA LEU A 78 10.53 -13.53 -0.46
C LEU A 78 11.13 -12.44 0.44
N PRO A 79 12.30 -12.65 1.06
CA PRO A 79 12.89 -11.69 2.00
C PRO A 79 12.99 -10.27 1.45
N GLU A 80 13.40 -10.10 0.19
CA GLU A 80 13.52 -8.81 -0.50
C GLU A 80 12.16 -8.19 -0.86
N MET A 81 11.09 -8.98 -0.84
CA MET A 81 9.72 -8.54 -1.12
C MET A 81 8.93 -8.20 0.15
N LYS A 82 9.54 -8.42 1.34
CA LYS A 82 8.91 -8.11 2.63
C LYS A 82 8.95 -6.63 2.93
N TYR A 83 8.09 -5.89 2.22
CA TYR A 83 7.76 -4.51 2.52
C TYR A 83 6.26 -4.29 2.33
N SER A 84 5.70 -3.43 3.15
CA SER A 84 4.36 -2.89 2.95
C SER A 84 4.47 -1.45 2.48
N ARG A 85 3.38 -0.94 1.93
CA ARG A 85 3.32 0.47 1.54
C ARG A 85 1.89 1.00 1.63
N SER A 86 1.80 2.22 2.04
CA SER A 86 0.63 3.05 1.87
C SER A 86 0.68 3.65 0.47
N VAL A 87 -0.41 3.62 -0.29
CA VAL A 87 -0.41 4.06 -1.69
C VAL A 87 -1.69 4.82 -2.02
N VAL A 88 -1.57 5.80 -2.91
CA VAL A 88 -2.71 6.49 -3.53
C VAL A 88 -2.63 6.34 -5.03
N TYR A 89 -3.73 5.89 -5.61
CA TYR A 89 -3.92 5.78 -7.05
C TYR A 89 -4.92 6.79 -7.55
N ARG A 90 -4.64 7.37 -8.72
CA ARG A 90 -5.57 8.13 -9.53
C ARG A 90 -6.06 7.25 -10.67
N ILE A 91 -7.37 7.03 -10.75
CA ILE A 91 -7.99 6.14 -11.73
C ILE A 91 -8.88 6.96 -12.66
N ASP A 92 -8.64 6.89 -13.95
CA ASP A 92 -9.56 7.38 -14.99
C ASP A 92 -10.42 6.20 -15.44
N GLN A 93 -11.65 6.15 -14.93
CA GLN A 93 -12.58 5.04 -15.17
C GLN A 93 -13.03 4.95 -16.64
N LYS A 94 -13.08 6.09 -17.34
CA LYS A 94 -13.45 6.14 -18.76
C LYS A 94 -12.32 5.64 -19.66
N LYS A 95 -11.08 6.00 -19.35
CA LYS A 95 -9.90 5.55 -20.10
C LYS A 95 -9.40 4.19 -19.66
N MET A 96 -9.91 3.67 -18.54
CA MET A 96 -9.44 2.41 -17.92
C MET A 96 -7.95 2.46 -17.58
N THR A 97 -7.48 3.60 -17.03
CA THR A 97 -6.08 3.81 -16.68
C THR A 97 -5.91 4.09 -15.20
N VAL A 98 -4.73 3.76 -14.68
CA VAL A 98 -4.32 4.01 -13.30
C VAL A 98 -2.93 4.62 -13.23
N GLU A 99 -2.80 5.67 -12.45
CA GLU A 99 -1.55 6.34 -12.10
C GLU A 99 -1.29 6.17 -10.60
N GLN A 100 -0.09 5.73 -10.21
CA GLN A 100 0.35 5.77 -8.82
C GLN A 100 0.84 7.18 -8.52
N VAL A 101 0.08 7.93 -7.72
CA VAL A 101 0.38 9.35 -7.48
C VAL A 101 1.16 9.59 -6.19
N TRP A 102 1.12 8.63 -5.27
CA TRP A 102 1.83 8.72 -4.00
C TRP A 102 2.05 7.32 -3.41
N GLU A 103 3.19 7.13 -2.74
CA GLU A 103 3.46 5.96 -1.91
C GLU A 103 4.41 6.30 -0.76
N TYR A 104 4.37 5.48 0.29
CA TYR A 104 5.29 5.51 1.42
C TYR A 104 5.42 4.12 2.04
N GLY A 105 6.60 3.78 2.57
CA GLY A 105 6.88 2.60 3.38
C GLY A 105 7.74 1.54 2.68
N LYS A 106 7.79 1.52 1.35
CA LYS A 106 8.60 0.56 0.58
C LYS A 106 10.08 0.60 0.98
N GLU A 107 10.64 1.79 1.11
CA GLU A 107 12.03 2.04 1.49
C GLU A 107 12.35 1.67 2.94
N ARG A 108 11.32 1.54 3.77
CA ARG A 108 11.43 1.13 5.18
C ARG A 108 11.65 -0.39 5.32
N GLY A 109 11.38 -1.16 4.26
CA GLY A 109 11.57 -2.60 4.24
C GLY A 109 10.83 -3.32 5.37
N HIS A 110 11.49 -4.31 5.99
CA HIS A 110 10.89 -5.15 7.02
C HIS A 110 10.50 -4.39 8.30
N GLU A 111 11.19 -3.32 8.66
CA GLU A 111 10.83 -2.50 9.84
C GLU A 111 9.38 -2.03 9.80
N TRP A 112 8.91 -1.67 8.60
CA TRP A 112 7.57 -1.16 8.38
C TRP A 112 6.63 -2.20 7.73
N TYR A 113 7.13 -3.41 7.48
CA TYR A 113 6.37 -4.50 6.89
C TYR A 113 5.25 -4.96 7.81
N SER A 114 4.03 -4.85 7.32
CA SER A 114 2.80 -5.19 8.03
C SER A 114 1.99 -6.18 7.19
N PRO A 115 2.19 -7.50 7.36
CA PRO A 115 1.63 -8.53 6.49
C PRO A 115 0.10 -8.64 6.57
N VAL A 116 -0.52 -8.18 7.67
CA VAL A 116 -1.97 -8.25 7.88
C VAL A 116 -2.52 -6.97 8.46
N THR A 117 -3.79 -6.70 8.22
CA THR A 117 -4.52 -5.49 8.64
C THR A 117 -3.91 -4.18 8.09
N SER A 118 -4.00 -3.09 8.84
CA SER A 118 -3.46 -1.76 8.51
C SER A 118 -4.43 -0.85 7.74
N LEU A 119 -4.09 0.42 7.70
CA LEU A 119 -5.01 1.47 7.24
C LEU A 119 -4.24 2.56 6.49
N THR A 120 -4.80 2.99 5.36
CA THR A 120 -4.45 4.25 4.68
C THR A 120 -5.73 5.02 4.41
N GLU A 121 -5.89 6.17 5.04
CA GLU A 121 -7.11 6.97 4.97
C GLU A 121 -6.80 8.45 4.73
N TYR A 122 -7.56 9.09 3.86
CA TYR A 122 -7.49 10.52 3.66
C TYR A 122 -8.35 11.25 4.69
N GLN A 123 -7.77 12.26 5.34
CA GLN A 123 -8.42 13.13 6.32
C GLN A 123 -8.78 14.46 5.65
N ALA A 124 -10.06 14.64 5.33
CA ALA A 124 -10.52 15.79 4.55
C ALA A 124 -10.34 17.13 5.28
N ASP A 125 -10.52 17.15 6.59
CA ASP A 125 -10.42 18.34 7.45
C ASP A 125 -9.00 18.90 7.54
N LYS A 126 -7.99 18.07 7.31
CA LYS A 126 -6.57 18.42 7.40
C LYS A 126 -5.83 18.42 6.06
N ASP A 127 -6.47 17.97 5.00
CA ASP A 127 -5.84 17.66 3.70
C ASP A 127 -4.59 16.78 3.90
N SER A 128 -4.74 15.69 4.64
CA SER A 128 -3.66 14.80 5.03
C SER A 128 -3.99 13.34 4.74
N ILE A 129 -2.97 12.49 4.73
CA ILE A 129 -3.09 11.03 4.65
C ILE A 129 -2.69 10.47 6.02
N PHE A 130 -3.61 9.79 6.67
CA PHE A 130 -3.37 9.04 7.89
C PHE A 130 -3.04 7.59 7.54
N VAL A 131 -1.97 7.07 8.15
CA VAL A 131 -1.50 5.70 7.93
C VAL A 131 -1.30 5.01 9.26
N TYR A 132 -1.79 3.79 9.36
CA TYR A 132 -1.54 2.90 10.49
C TYR A 132 -0.97 1.57 9.99
N SER A 133 0.33 1.35 10.19
CA SER A 133 1.00 0.08 9.90
C SER A 133 0.92 -0.80 11.15
N ALA A 134 -0.17 -1.56 11.26
CA ALA A 134 -0.62 -2.18 12.50
C ALA A 134 0.24 -3.33 13.00
N THR A 135 0.90 -4.05 12.10
CA THR A 135 1.73 -5.21 12.44
C THR A 135 3.18 -5.06 11.98
N ALA A 136 3.64 -3.80 11.90
CA ALA A 136 4.96 -3.45 11.41
C ALA A 136 6.09 -4.22 12.13
N GLY A 137 7.04 -4.74 11.35
CA GLY A 137 8.20 -5.48 11.85
C GLY A 137 7.90 -6.86 12.45
N ALA A 138 6.62 -7.28 12.42
CA ALA A 138 6.27 -8.61 12.92
C ALA A 138 6.63 -9.72 11.94
N ASN A 139 7.06 -10.85 12.47
CA ASN A 139 7.14 -12.09 11.71
C ASN A 139 5.84 -12.86 11.88
N PHE A 140 5.29 -13.30 10.77
CA PHE A 140 4.05 -14.06 10.71
C PHE A 140 4.31 -15.43 10.12
N ASP A 141 3.87 -16.49 10.82
CA ASP A 141 3.92 -17.84 10.31
C ASP A 141 2.57 -18.19 9.66
N LEU A 142 2.58 -18.35 8.35
CA LEU A 142 1.39 -18.67 7.55
C LEU A 142 0.80 -20.04 7.88
N ALA A 143 1.62 -21.01 8.28
CA ALA A 143 1.16 -22.36 8.56
C ALA A 143 0.33 -22.42 9.84
N SER A 144 0.74 -21.71 10.88
CA SER A 144 0.04 -21.64 12.16
C SER A 144 -0.96 -20.48 12.24
N GLY A 145 -0.86 -19.47 11.36
CA GLY A 145 -1.63 -18.24 11.41
C GLY A 145 -1.23 -17.33 12.60
N ALA A 146 -0.05 -17.50 13.14
CA ALA A 146 0.39 -16.79 14.34
C ALA A 146 1.58 -15.87 14.10
N PHE A 147 1.65 -14.80 14.89
CA PHE A 147 2.85 -13.98 14.95
C PHE A 147 3.94 -14.70 15.75
N THR A 148 5.15 -14.74 15.19
CA THR A 148 6.33 -15.31 15.85
C THR A 148 7.21 -14.26 16.52
N SER A 149 6.91 -12.96 16.29
CA SER A 149 7.47 -11.82 17.01
C SER A 149 6.40 -10.77 17.28
N ALA A 150 6.60 -9.94 18.31
CA ALA A 150 5.70 -8.83 18.59
C ALA A 150 5.77 -7.77 17.51
N PRO A 151 4.64 -7.19 17.07
CA PRO A 151 4.63 -6.05 16.17
C PRO A 151 5.07 -4.77 16.89
N ASN A 152 5.63 -3.84 16.12
CA ASN A 152 5.95 -2.48 16.54
C ASN A 152 5.20 -1.50 15.63
N PRO A 153 3.91 -1.28 15.83
CA PRO A 153 3.08 -0.50 14.94
C PRO A 153 3.57 0.94 14.76
N PHE A 154 3.35 1.48 13.55
CA PHE A 154 3.57 2.88 13.24
C PHE A 154 2.27 3.59 12.94
N ILE A 155 2.14 4.81 13.44
CA ILE A 155 1.13 5.78 13.04
C ILE A 155 1.86 6.93 12.37
N ASN A 156 1.49 7.23 11.13
CA ASN A 156 2.05 8.31 10.35
C ASN A 156 0.96 9.25 9.86
N GLU A 157 1.21 10.56 9.82
CA GLU A 157 0.37 11.54 9.16
C GLU A 157 1.21 12.34 8.16
N PHE A 158 0.74 12.41 6.92
CA PHE A 158 1.39 13.12 5.83
C PHE A 158 0.48 14.24 5.34
N LYS A 159 1.00 15.43 5.08
CA LYS A 159 0.28 16.38 4.23
C LYS A 159 0.11 15.79 2.86
N TRP A 160 -1.02 16.09 2.20
CA TRP A 160 -1.28 15.59 0.85
C TRP A 160 -0.09 15.79 -0.09
N GLY A 161 0.40 14.71 -0.69
CA GLY A 161 1.53 14.71 -1.62
C GLY A 161 2.93 14.84 -0.99
N ALA A 162 3.05 14.97 0.33
CA ALA A 162 4.34 14.99 1.01
C ALA A 162 4.98 13.59 1.01
N LYS A 163 6.31 13.55 0.90
CA LYS A 163 7.09 12.30 0.96
C LYS A 163 7.48 11.93 2.39
N GLU A 164 7.61 12.92 3.25
CA GLU A 164 7.98 12.72 4.65
C GLU A 164 6.76 12.94 5.56
N PRO A 165 6.60 12.13 6.62
CA PRO A 165 5.51 12.30 7.56
C PRO A 165 5.67 13.61 8.35
N SER A 166 4.56 14.29 8.60
CA SER A 166 4.47 15.42 9.54
C SER A 166 4.48 14.93 10.98
N VAL A 167 3.96 13.70 11.19
CA VAL A 167 3.92 13.01 12.49
C VAL A 167 4.26 11.55 12.25
N GLU A 168 5.17 11.02 13.07
CA GLU A 168 5.43 9.60 13.17
C GLU A 168 5.42 9.18 14.64
N ILE A 169 4.64 8.17 14.96
CA ILE A 169 4.56 7.56 16.29
C ILE A 169 4.80 6.06 16.14
N GLN A 170 5.80 5.53 16.82
CA GLN A 170 6.03 4.10 16.92
C GLN A 170 5.51 3.58 18.26
N LEU A 171 4.66 2.55 18.21
CA LEU A 171 4.19 1.85 19.41
C LEU A 171 5.10 0.65 19.64
N LYS A 172 5.81 0.64 20.76
CA LYS A 172 6.69 -0.48 21.14
C LYS A 172 6.03 -1.33 22.21
N ASN A 173 6.12 -2.65 22.04
CA ASN A 173 5.70 -3.57 23.08
C ASN A 173 6.78 -3.62 24.18
N CYS A 174 6.44 -3.12 25.34
CA CYS A 174 7.32 -3.14 26.51
C CYS A 174 7.02 -4.35 27.37
N THR A 175 7.99 -5.24 27.49
CA THR A 175 7.91 -6.43 28.36
C THR A 175 8.42 -6.18 29.78
N SER A 176 8.93 -4.97 30.09
CA SER A 176 9.44 -4.57 31.40
C SER A 176 8.97 -3.16 31.77
N LEU A 177 9.07 -2.83 33.07
CA LEU A 177 8.75 -1.51 33.62
C LEU A 177 9.73 -0.41 33.19
N ASP A 178 10.77 -0.75 32.45
CA ASP A 178 11.86 0.16 32.02
C ASP A 178 11.64 0.75 30.63
N CYS A 179 10.40 0.81 30.15
CA CYS A 179 10.09 1.52 28.92
C CYS A 179 10.20 3.03 29.13
N GLU A 180 11.30 3.61 28.73
CA GLU A 180 11.41 5.06 28.60
C GLU A 180 10.54 5.53 27.41
N VAL A 181 9.64 6.45 27.70
CA VAL A 181 8.92 7.20 26.65
C VAL A 181 9.90 8.24 26.10
N THR A 182 10.46 7.97 24.92
CA THR A 182 11.31 8.93 24.20
C THR A 182 10.48 9.76 23.24
#